data_0736cb347126fbec089229ae2723180e
#
_entry.id   0736cb347126fbec089229ae2723180e
#
_cell.length_a   1.000
_cell.length_b   1.000
_cell.length_c   1.000
_cell.angle_alpha   90.00
_cell.angle_beta   90.00
_cell.angle_gamma   90.00
#
_symmetry.space_group_name_H-M   'P 1'
#
loop_
_entity.id
_entity.type
_entity.pdbx_description
1 polymer ?
#
loop_
_entity_poly.entity_id
_entity_poly.type
_entity_poly.pdbx_seq_one_letter_code
_entity_poly.pdbx_strand_id
1 'polypeptide(L)'
;MGHIFANLELSNPRKPELRSLGVNALADTDALMLCLPEHIALQLDLQTESLREVTVADGSSMNVPYVGPVKVSFENRICFVGALVMGDEVLLGTVPMEDMDLLLSPSRQSIVVNPSSPNIPHARVKKSMGSDSIDFDRISIESDPIDLH
;
A
#
# COMPACT_ATOMS: atom_id res chain seq x y z
N MET A 1 14.20 16.81 13.15
CA MET A 1 13.30 15.70 13.19
C MET A 1 13.88 14.55 12.42
N GLY A 2 13.95 13.39 12.98
CA GLY A 2 14.51 12.25 12.29
C GLY A 2 13.53 11.60 11.35
N HIS A 3 14.05 10.72 10.51
CA HIS A 3 13.21 9.92 9.63
C HIS A 3 12.63 8.76 10.42
N ILE A 4 11.45 8.34 10.00
CA ILE A 4 10.76 7.21 10.61
C ILE A 4 10.77 6.07 9.62
N PHE A 5 11.24 4.91 10.07
CA PHE A 5 11.32 3.73 9.23
C PHE A 5 10.38 2.65 9.74
N ALA A 6 9.93 1.81 8.85
CA ALA A 6 9.11 0.67 9.18
C ALA A 6 9.69 -0.58 8.54
N ASN A 7 9.73 -1.67 9.30
CA ASN A 7 10.18 -2.93 8.76
C ASN A 7 8.98 -3.62 8.12
N LEU A 8 9.06 -3.81 6.83
CA LEU A 8 7.99 -4.40 6.04
C LEU A 8 8.45 -5.69 5.42
N GLU A 9 7.50 -6.55 5.12
CA GLU A 9 7.75 -7.66 4.22
C GLU A 9 6.98 -7.44 2.95
N LEU A 10 7.66 -7.59 1.84
CA LEU A 10 7.07 -7.41 0.52
C LEU A 10 7.08 -8.74 -0.21
N SER A 11 6.01 -9.04 -0.92
CA SER A 11 5.99 -10.25 -1.72
C SER A 11 5.15 -10.02 -2.97
N ASN A 12 5.31 -10.93 -3.92
CA ASN A 12 4.54 -10.91 -5.14
C ASN A 12 3.42 -11.94 -5.01
N PRO A 13 2.17 -11.52 -4.83
CA PRO A 13 1.09 -12.48 -4.62
C PRO A 13 0.79 -13.32 -5.85
N ARG A 14 1.25 -12.88 -7.03
CA ARG A 14 1.08 -13.69 -8.24
C ARG A 14 2.13 -14.77 -8.38
N LYS A 15 3.19 -14.70 -7.59
CA LYS A 15 4.27 -15.67 -7.63
C LYS A 15 4.61 -16.13 -6.23
N PRO A 16 3.72 -16.92 -5.63
CA PRO A 16 3.91 -17.31 -4.23
C PRO A 16 5.13 -18.18 -3.99
N GLU A 17 5.70 -18.74 -5.05
CA GLU A 17 6.93 -19.51 -4.91
C GLU A 17 8.14 -18.64 -4.61
N LEU A 18 8.06 -17.33 -4.88
CA LEU A 18 9.16 -16.44 -4.55
C LEU A 18 9.09 -16.06 -3.08
N ARG A 19 10.27 -15.93 -2.47
CA ARG A 19 10.36 -15.55 -1.08
C ARG A 19 9.91 -14.13 -0.87
N SER A 20 9.29 -13.87 0.25
CA SER A 20 9.06 -12.49 0.68
C SER A 20 10.40 -11.84 1.02
N LEU A 21 10.43 -10.53 0.89
CA LEU A 21 11.64 -9.75 1.08
C LEU A 21 11.43 -8.76 2.21
N GLY A 22 12.26 -8.83 3.24
CA GLY A 22 12.21 -7.85 4.31
C GLY A 22 12.91 -6.58 3.90
N VAL A 23 12.27 -5.44 4.12
CA VAL A 23 12.83 -4.14 3.77
C VAL A 23 12.62 -3.17 4.91
N ASN A 24 13.51 -2.20 5.01
CA ASN A 24 13.37 -1.12 5.96
C ASN A 24 12.91 0.10 5.17
N ALA A 25 11.63 0.41 5.24
CA ALA A 25 11.03 1.44 4.41
C ALA A 25 10.99 2.77 5.14
N LEU A 26 11.24 3.84 4.42
CA LEU A 26 11.08 5.18 4.97
C LEU A 26 9.62 5.56 4.89
N ALA A 27 9.01 5.88 6.00
CA ALA A 27 7.64 6.38 6.01
C ALA A 27 7.64 7.82 5.56
N ASP A 28 6.93 8.09 4.46
CA ASP A 28 6.96 9.39 3.84
C ASP A 28 5.53 9.85 3.59
N THR A 29 5.05 10.75 4.44
CA THR A 29 3.68 11.24 4.31
C THR A 29 3.50 12.19 3.14
N ASP A 30 4.60 12.63 2.53
CA ASP A 30 4.49 13.42 1.31
C ASP A 30 4.37 12.53 0.08
N ALA A 31 4.63 11.25 0.20
CA ALA A 31 4.43 10.30 -0.89
C ALA A 31 3.04 9.69 -0.76
N LEU A 32 2.39 9.50 -1.89
CA LEU A 32 1.09 8.87 -1.89
C LEU A 32 1.22 7.36 -1.92
N MET A 33 2.12 6.84 -2.69
CA MET A 33 2.16 5.44 -3.02
C MET A 33 3.38 4.77 -2.43
N LEU A 34 3.39 3.45 -2.50
CA LEU A 34 4.60 2.68 -2.23
C LEU A 34 5.57 2.92 -3.38
N CYS A 35 6.81 3.23 -3.06
CA CYS A 35 7.85 3.38 -4.07
C CYS A 35 8.96 2.37 -3.81
N LEU A 36 9.44 1.73 -4.87
CA LEU A 36 10.44 0.68 -4.76
C LEU A 36 11.60 0.99 -5.69
N PRO A 37 12.85 0.80 -5.23
CA PRO A 37 13.97 0.83 -6.15
C PRO A 37 13.86 -0.30 -7.17
N GLU A 38 14.50 -0.10 -8.30
CA GLU A 38 14.41 -1.06 -9.38
C GLU A 38 14.87 -2.46 -8.96
N HIS A 39 15.93 -2.56 -8.18
CA HIS A 39 16.45 -3.87 -7.79
C HIS A 39 15.44 -4.65 -6.94
N ILE A 40 14.63 -3.96 -6.15
CA ILE A 40 13.59 -4.63 -5.37
C ILE A 40 12.47 -5.14 -6.28
N ALA A 41 12.06 -4.30 -7.24
CA ALA A 41 11.01 -4.70 -8.17
C ALA A 41 11.44 -5.90 -9.00
N LEU A 42 12.72 -5.94 -9.40
CA LEU A 42 13.24 -7.06 -10.15
C LEU A 42 13.33 -8.32 -9.30
N GLN A 43 13.77 -8.17 -8.07
CA GLN A 43 13.91 -9.31 -7.17
C GLN A 43 12.56 -9.97 -6.89
N LEU A 44 11.51 -9.19 -6.80
CA LEU A 44 10.16 -9.70 -6.60
C LEU A 44 9.46 -10.04 -7.90
N ASP A 45 10.13 -9.84 -9.02
CA ASP A 45 9.62 -10.14 -10.35
C ASP A 45 8.26 -9.49 -10.60
N LEU A 46 8.15 -8.23 -10.22
CA LEU A 46 6.90 -7.50 -10.39
C LEU A 46 6.77 -7.04 -11.83
N GLN A 47 5.55 -7.14 -12.36
CA GLN A 47 5.30 -6.77 -13.73
C GLN A 47 4.92 -5.32 -13.85
N THR A 48 5.42 -4.67 -14.89
CA THR A 48 5.00 -3.31 -15.19
C THR A 48 3.63 -3.35 -15.83
N GLU A 49 2.67 -2.74 -15.14
CA GLU A 49 1.30 -2.72 -15.63
C GLU A 49 1.02 -1.47 -16.46
N SER A 50 1.67 -0.37 -16.11
CA SER A 50 1.49 0.88 -16.85
C SER A 50 2.60 1.83 -16.43
N LEU A 51 2.56 3.03 -16.96
CA LEU A 51 3.46 4.09 -16.54
C LEU A 51 2.68 5.13 -15.76
N ARG A 52 3.37 5.79 -14.84
CA ARG A 52 2.80 6.91 -14.11
C ARG A 52 3.72 8.11 -14.28
N GLU A 53 3.13 9.25 -14.48
CA GLU A 53 3.89 10.48 -14.47
C GLU A 53 3.96 10.96 -13.03
N VAL A 54 5.16 11.22 -12.53
CA VAL A 54 5.35 11.71 -11.16
C VAL A 54 6.07 13.05 -11.23
N THR A 55 5.75 13.90 -10.28
CA THR A 55 6.43 15.18 -10.12
C THR A 55 7.30 15.08 -8.88
N VAL A 56 8.59 15.35 -9.07
CA VAL A 56 9.54 15.23 -7.96
C VAL A 56 9.77 16.61 -7.34
N ALA A 57 10.58 16.62 -6.28
CA ALA A 57 10.68 17.79 -5.42
C ALA A 57 11.13 19.06 -6.14
N ASP A 58 11.92 18.95 -7.20
CA ASP A 58 12.38 20.12 -7.93
C ASP A 58 11.35 20.62 -8.97
N GLY A 59 10.18 20.00 -9.01
CA GLY A 59 9.12 20.39 -9.92
C GLY A 59 9.18 19.72 -11.28
N SER A 60 10.20 18.94 -11.54
CA SER A 60 10.27 18.23 -12.81
C SER A 60 9.38 16.99 -12.78
N SER A 61 9.00 16.54 -13.95
CA SER A 61 8.16 15.35 -14.09
C SER A 61 8.88 14.26 -14.84
N MET A 62 8.56 13.03 -14.49
CA MET A 62 9.15 11.89 -15.18
C MET A 62 8.14 10.76 -15.19
N ASN A 63 8.26 9.87 -16.16
CA ASN A 63 7.41 8.68 -16.22
C ASN A 63 8.15 7.54 -15.58
N VAL A 64 7.46 6.83 -14.69
CA VAL A 64 8.06 5.70 -14.00
C VAL A 64 7.14 4.49 -14.14
N PRO A 65 7.69 3.27 -14.04
CA PRO A 65 6.86 2.08 -14.10
C PRO A 65 5.94 1.99 -12.90
N TYR A 66 4.72 1.58 -13.14
CA TYR A 66 3.75 1.25 -12.11
C TYR A 66 3.61 -0.27 -12.13
N VAL A 67 3.99 -0.91 -11.04
CA VAL A 67 4.11 -2.37 -10.98
C VAL A 67 3.20 -2.91 -9.89
N GLY A 68 2.94 -4.19 -9.95
CA GLY A 68 2.18 -4.83 -8.90
C GLY A 68 1.34 -5.98 -9.40
N PRO A 69 0.50 -6.48 -8.52
CA PRO A 69 0.29 -6.04 -7.15
C PRO A 69 1.44 -6.45 -6.24
N VAL A 70 1.62 -5.72 -5.16
CA VAL A 70 2.60 -6.04 -4.14
C VAL A 70 1.83 -6.31 -2.86
N LYS A 71 2.14 -7.42 -2.21
CA LYS A 71 1.61 -7.67 -0.88
C LYS A 71 2.57 -7.08 0.13
N VAL A 72 2.07 -6.16 0.95
CA VAL A 72 2.86 -5.50 1.98
C VAL A 72 2.38 -6.01 3.33
N SER A 73 3.30 -6.43 4.16
CA SER A 73 2.97 -6.91 5.51
C SER A 73 3.72 -6.09 6.55
N PHE A 74 3.02 -5.71 7.58
CA PHE A 74 3.60 -5.02 8.74
C PHE A 74 2.89 -5.57 9.98
N GLU A 75 3.61 -6.29 10.82
CA GLU A 75 3.04 -6.91 12.02
C GLU A 75 1.79 -7.73 11.63
N ASN A 76 0.64 -7.44 12.22
CA ASN A 76 -0.55 -8.21 11.89
C ASN A 76 -1.39 -7.57 10.77
N ARG A 77 -0.79 -6.69 9.98
CA ARG A 77 -1.48 -6.00 8.90
C ARG A 77 -0.95 -6.44 7.56
N ILE A 78 -1.82 -6.48 6.57
CA ILE A 78 -1.42 -6.67 5.18
C ILE A 78 -2.22 -5.74 4.29
N CYS A 79 -1.65 -5.43 3.14
CA CYS A 79 -2.42 -4.78 2.08
C CYS A 79 -1.84 -5.21 0.73
N PHE A 80 -2.60 -4.96 -0.33
CA PHE A 80 -2.19 -5.24 -1.69
C PHE A 80 -2.25 -3.93 -2.45
N VAL A 81 -1.12 -3.48 -2.93
CA VAL A 81 -1.04 -2.17 -3.58
C VAL A 81 -0.16 -2.25 -4.82
N GLY A 82 -0.34 -1.30 -5.71
CA GLY A 82 0.63 -1.07 -6.76
C GLY A 82 1.76 -0.22 -6.23
N ALA A 83 2.88 -0.23 -6.93
CA ALA A 83 4.05 0.51 -6.51
C ALA A 83 4.66 1.23 -7.69
N LEU A 84 5.33 2.32 -7.41
CA LEU A 84 6.11 3.05 -8.41
C LEU A 84 7.56 2.62 -8.30
N VAL A 85 8.21 2.40 -9.44
CA VAL A 85 9.60 2.01 -9.43
C VAL A 85 10.43 3.27 -9.61
N MET A 86 11.03 3.72 -8.54
CA MET A 86 11.84 4.93 -8.56
C MET A 86 12.65 5.03 -7.28
N GLY A 87 13.73 5.79 -7.36
CA GLY A 87 14.53 6.08 -6.19
C GLY A 87 15.47 4.96 -5.82
N ASP A 88 16.11 5.14 -4.68
CA ASP A 88 17.10 4.19 -4.20
C ASP A 88 16.74 3.58 -2.85
N GLU A 89 15.58 3.90 -2.29
CA GLU A 89 15.12 3.26 -1.07
C GLU A 89 13.61 3.07 -1.15
N VAL A 90 13.10 2.17 -0.31
CA VAL A 90 11.67 1.90 -0.28
C VAL A 90 10.99 3.03 0.48
N LEU A 91 9.98 3.62 -0.13
CA LEU A 91 9.17 4.65 0.52
C LEU A 91 7.78 4.10 0.77
N LEU A 92 7.32 4.22 2.01
CA LEU A 92 5.98 3.82 2.39
C LEU A 92 5.11 5.06 2.41
N GLY A 93 4.28 5.21 1.39
CA GLY A 93 3.42 6.37 1.27
C GLY A 93 2.12 6.22 2.02
N THR A 94 1.25 7.21 1.89
CA THR A 94 0.03 7.28 2.69
C THR A 94 -1.01 6.24 2.29
N VAL A 95 -1.07 5.85 1.02
CA VAL A 95 -2.07 4.86 0.62
C VAL A 95 -1.87 3.52 1.33
N PRO A 96 -0.68 2.91 1.28
CA PRO A 96 -0.53 1.65 2.02
C PRO A 96 -0.63 1.84 3.54
N MET A 97 -0.20 2.98 4.07
CA MET A 97 -0.34 3.19 5.50
C MET A 97 -1.80 3.25 5.91
N GLU A 98 -2.63 3.93 5.14
CA GLU A 98 -4.04 4.01 5.45
C GLU A 98 -4.74 2.68 5.23
N ASP A 99 -4.36 1.98 4.18
CA ASP A 99 -4.96 0.69 3.88
C ASP A 99 -4.70 -0.31 5.01
N MET A 100 -3.52 -0.26 5.59
CA MET A 100 -3.17 -1.14 6.70
C MET A 100 -3.59 -0.58 8.06
N ASP A 101 -4.17 0.61 8.08
CA ASP A 101 -4.61 1.26 9.32
C ASP A 101 -3.44 1.43 10.29
N LEU A 102 -2.39 2.08 9.79
CA LEU A 102 -1.19 2.35 10.58
C LEU A 102 -1.14 3.83 10.91
N LEU A 103 -0.47 4.14 12.00
CA LEU A 103 -0.27 5.51 12.44
C LEU A 103 1.20 5.79 12.59
N LEU A 104 1.56 7.05 12.35
CA LEU A 104 2.87 7.54 12.75
C LEU A 104 2.78 7.93 14.20
N SER A 105 3.74 7.47 14.97
CA SER A 105 3.84 7.84 16.39
C SER A 105 5.04 8.74 16.55
N PRO A 106 4.86 10.06 16.58
CA PRO A 106 6.01 10.96 16.68
C PRO A 106 6.79 10.79 17.98
N SER A 107 6.08 10.48 19.06
CA SER A 107 6.76 10.31 20.34
C SER A 107 7.67 9.10 20.37
N ARG A 108 7.29 8.04 19.64
CA ARG A 108 8.11 6.85 19.55
C ARG A 108 8.98 6.85 18.31
N GLN A 109 8.77 7.82 17.43
CA GLN A 109 9.43 7.89 16.14
C GLN A 109 9.33 6.57 15.39
N SER A 110 8.12 6.04 15.35
CA SER A 110 7.88 4.74 14.71
C SER A 110 6.50 4.69 14.10
N ILE A 111 6.32 3.72 13.21
CA ILE A 111 5.01 3.35 12.69
C ILE A 111 4.42 2.34 13.64
N VAL A 112 3.14 2.48 13.95
CA VAL A 112 2.46 1.55 14.84
C VAL A 112 1.13 1.17 14.23
N VAL A 113 0.67 -0.02 14.59
CA VAL A 113 -0.69 -0.44 14.30
C VAL A 113 -1.62 0.47 15.10
N ASN A 114 -2.71 0.91 14.48
CA ASN A 114 -3.64 1.82 15.13
C ASN A 114 -4.12 1.20 16.46
N PRO A 115 -3.83 1.83 17.60
CA PRO A 115 -4.20 1.23 18.88
C PRO A 115 -5.71 1.17 19.13
N SER A 116 -6.48 1.94 18.35
CA SER A 116 -7.94 1.83 18.46
C SER A 116 -8.48 0.60 17.75
N SER A 117 -7.68 -0.03 16.90
CA SER A 117 -8.08 -1.25 16.19
C SER A 117 -6.91 -2.21 16.18
N PRO A 118 -6.57 -2.78 17.34
CA PRO A 118 -5.31 -3.52 17.44
C PRO A 118 -5.34 -4.89 16.79
N ASN A 119 -6.51 -5.47 16.59
CA ASN A 119 -6.59 -6.84 16.09
C ASN A 119 -6.91 -6.93 14.61
N ILE A 120 -7.73 -6.03 14.12
CA ILE A 120 -8.18 -6.03 12.74
C ILE A 120 -8.16 -4.59 12.24
N PRO A 121 -7.63 -4.34 11.05
CA PRO A 121 -7.61 -2.97 10.55
C PRO A 121 -9.01 -2.42 10.36
N HIS A 122 -9.16 -1.14 10.65
CA HIS A 122 -10.43 -0.46 10.54
C HIS A 122 -10.46 0.36 9.26
N ALA A 123 -11.58 0.30 8.56
CA ALA A 123 -11.79 1.15 7.40
C ALA A 123 -13.11 1.87 7.58
N ARG A 124 -13.12 3.15 7.21
CA ARG A 124 -14.33 3.94 7.32
C ARG A 124 -15.01 3.96 5.96
N VAL A 125 -16.25 3.55 5.92
CA VAL A 125 -17.02 3.55 4.69
C VAL A 125 -18.20 4.47 4.89
N LYS A 126 -18.35 5.43 3.99
CA LYS A 126 -19.42 6.38 4.10
C LYS A 126 -20.71 5.74 3.63
N LYS A 127 -21.74 5.81 4.47
CA LYS A 127 -23.03 5.31 4.10
C LYS A 127 -23.74 6.36 3.27
N SER A 128 -24.40 5.97 2.21
CA SER A 128 -25.05 6.96 1.39
C SER A 128 -26.29 7.48 2.10
N MET A 129 -26.61 8.74 1.81
CA MET A 129 -27.70 9.43 2.45
C MET A 129 -29.01 8.78 2.16
N GLY A 130 -29.78 8.61 3.16
CA GLY A 130 -31.09 8.04 3.02
C GLY A 130 -31.10 6.58 2.67
N SER A 131 -29.97 6.01 2.56
CA SER A 131 -29.95 4.62 2.22
C SER A 131 -29.99 3.81 3.42
N ASP A 132 -30.24 2.62 3.29
CA ASP A 132 -30.33 1.72 4.33
C ASP A 132 -29.39 0.63 4.14
N SER A 133 -29.33 -0.19 5.05
CA SER A 133 -28.50 -1.34 5.01
C SER A 133 -28.81 -2.24 3.87
N ILE A 134 -29.96 -2.09 3.35
CA ILE A 134 -30.35 -2.92 2.30
C ILE A 134 -29.51 -2.81 1.09
N ASP A 135 -29.07 -1.62 0.83
CA ASP A 135 -28.29 -1.38 -0.37
C ASP A 135 -27.01 -2.14 -0.38
N PHE A 136 -26.42 -2.30 0.79
CA PHE A 136 -25.17 -2.97 0.88
C PHE A 136 -25.31 -4.44 0.51
N ASP A 137 -26.35 -5.08 0.99
CA ASP A 137 -26.59 -6.47 0.66
C ASP A 137 -26.89 -6.61 -0.81
N ARG A 138 -27.64 -5.68 -1.35
CA ARG A 138 -27.99 -5.76 -2.73
C ARG A 138 -26.79 -5.62 -3.64
N ILE A 139 -25.85 -4.77 -3.26
CA ILE A 139 -24.65 -4.61 -4.02
C ILE A 139 -23.84 -5.90 -4.02
N SER A 140 -23.76 -6.55 -2.91
CA SER A 140 -23.07 -7.81 -2.85
C SER A 140 -23.67 -8.83 -3.76
N ILE A 141 -24.94 -8.91 -3.77
CA ILE A 141 -25.61 -9.88 -4.60
C ILE A 141 -25.41 -9.59 -6.08
N GLU A 142 -25.48 -8.35 -6.42
CA GLU A 142 -25.33 -7.97 -7.80
C GLU A 142 -23.94 -8.17 -8.33
N SER A 143 -22.96 -8.05 -7.50
CA SER A 143 -21.60 -8.21 -7.96
C SER A 143 -21.26 -9.65 -8.20
N ASP A 144 -21.92 -10.57 -7.53
CA ASP A 144 -21.61 -11.96 -7.69
C ASP A 144 -21.66 -12.46 -9.10
N PRO A 145 -22.71 -12.23 -9.83
CA PRO A 145 -22.75 -12.75 -11.18
C PRO A 145 -21.76 -12.10 -12.10
N ILE A 146 -21.37 -10.92 -11.77
CA ILE A 146 -20.46 -10.25 -12.61
C ILE A 146 -19.11 -10.80 -12.53
N ASP A 147 -18.77 -11.25 -11.40
CA ASP A 147 -17.53 -11.71 -11.17
C ASP A 147 -17.14 -12.88 -11.84
N LEU A 148 -18.00 -13.47 -12.42
CA LEU A 148 -17.72 -14.71 -12.87
C LEU A 148 -16.98 -14.80 -14.06
N HIS A 149 -16.48 -14.01 -14.50
CA HIS A 149 -15.77 -14.16 -15.66
C HIS A 149 -14.46 -13.72 -15.77
#